data_7507d9231d311222f3a57657593a9b66
#
_entry.id   7507d9231d311222f3a57657593a9b66
#
_cell.length_a   1.000
_cell.length_b   1.000
_cell.length_c   1.000
_cell.angle_alpha   90.00
_cell.angle_beta   90.00
_cell.angle_gamma   90.00
#
_symmetry.space_group_name_H-M   'P 1'
#
loop_
_entity.id
_entity.type
_entity.pdbx_description
1 polymer ?
#
loop_
_entity_poly.entity_id
_entity_poly.type
_entity_poly.pdbx_seq_one_letter_code
_entity_poly.pdbx_strand_id
1 'polypeptide(L)'
;MGQDRVGIVAGISGVLAENKVNIIDLTSTEMHGLFVMIVLADIQEGKITVGELQERLKKKGEELGIQVVAQDEAVFRYLHRI
;
A
#
# COMPACT_ATOMS: atom_id res chain seq x y z
N MET A 1 -14.05 -13.00 -13.00
CA MET A 1 -14.59 -11.80 -12.40
C MET A 1 -13.52 -10.98 -11.75
N GLY A 2 -13.39 -9.76 -12.18
CA GLY A 2 -12.43 -8.87 -11.58
C GLY A 2 -12.95 -8.28 -10.28
N GLN A 3 -12.04 -7.88 -9.43
CA GLN A 3 -12.36 -7.13 -8.24
C GLN A 3 -12.80 -5.73 -8.64
N ASP A 4 -13.76 -5.19 -7.90
CA ASP A 4 -14.16 -3.82 -8.09
C ASP A 4 -13.02 -2.91 -7.59
N ARG A 5 -12.59 -1.98 -8.44
CA ARG A 5 -11.52 -1.07 -8.11
C ARG A 5 -11.81 -0.27 -6.83
N VAL A 6 -13.05 0.16 -6.67
CA VAL A 6 -13.47 0.90 -5.48
C VAL A 6 -13.29 0.03 -4.24
N GLY A 7 -13.67 -1.23 -4.33
CA GLY A 7 -13.51 -2.17 -3.21
C GLY A 7 -12.05 -2.42 -2.87
N ILE A 8 -11.21 -2.51 -3.88
CA ILE A 8 -9.78 -2.70 -3.67
C ILE A 8 -9.17 -1.49 -2.94
N VAL A 9 -9.46 -0.29 -3.41
CA VAL A 9 -8.94 0.93 -2.80
C VAL A 9 -9.45 1.04 -1.36
N ALA A 10 -10.73 0.76 -1.14
CA ALA A 10 -11.32 0.81 0.19
C ALA A 10 -10.65 -0.19 1.15
N GLY A 11 -10.39 -1.41 0.66
CA GLY A 11 -9.75 -2.43 1.48
C GLY A 11 -8.33 -2.04 1.89
N ILE A 12 -7.54 -1.57 0.96
CA ILE A 12 -6.16 -1.16 1.23
C ILE A 12 -6.14 0.08 2.13
N SER A 13 -6.97 1.07 1.83
CA SER A 13 -7.07 2.29 2.64
C SER A 13 -7.51 1.96 4.07
N GLY A 14 -8.39 0.98 4.21
CA GLY A 14 -8.83 0.54 5.54
C GLY A 14 -7.69 0.01 6.39
N VAL A 15 -6.80 -0.79 5.79
CA VAL A 15 -5.63 -1.31 6.52
C VAL A 15 -4.75 -0.15 6.96
N LEU A 16 -4.54 0.81 6.09
CA LEU A 16 -3.70 1.98 6.41
C LEU A 16 -4.33 2.81 7.52
N ALA A 17 -5.63 3.03 7.45
CA ALA A 17 -6.34 3.81 8.47
C ALA A 17 -6.31 3.12 9.83
N GLU A 18 -6.49 1.80 9.86
CA GLU A 18 -6.45 1.02 11.10
C GLU A 18 -5.12 1.15 11.81
N ASN A 19 -4.06 1.31 11.05
CA ASN A 19 -2.71 1.40 11.60
C ASN A 19 -2.23 2.84 11.74
N LYS A 20 -3.13 3.80 11.55
CA LYS A 20 -2.85 5.23 11.69
C LYS A 20 -1.70 5.69 10.80
N VAL A 21 -1.67 5.15 9.60
CA VAL A 21 -0.66 5.49 8.61
C VAL A 21 -1.21 6.60 7.72
N ASN A 22 -0.41 7.63 7.52
CA ASN A 22 -0.78 8.72 6.65
C ASN A 22 -0.38 8.38 5.21
N ILE A 23 -1.34 8.43 4.30
CA ILE A 23 -1.09 8.15 2.90
C ILE A 23 -0.57 9.41 2.23
N ILE A 24 0.63 9.32 1.68
CA ILE A 24 1.23 10.43 0.93
C ILE A 24 0.80 10.34 -0.53
N ASP A 25 0.86 9.14 -1.09
CA ASP A 25 0.47 8.93 -2.47
C ASP A 25 0.04 7.48 -2.64
N LEU A 26 -0.89 7.28 -3.56
CA LEU A 26 -1.38 5.95 -3.87
C LEU A 26 -1.58 5.87 -5.38
N THR A 27 -0.87 4.96 -5.99
CA THR A 27 -0.90 4.77 -7.44
C THR A 27 -1.25 3.32 -7.74
N SER A 28 -2.03 3.12 -8.78
CA SER A 28 -2.34 1.77 -9.23
C SER A 28 -2.04 1.65 -10.72
N THR A 29 -1.62 0.46 -11.11
CA THR A 29 -1.30 0.18 -12.51
C THR A 29 -1.61 -1.28 -12.79
N GLU A 30 -1.77 -1.59 -14.06
CA GLU A 30 -1.98 -2.96 -14.52
C GLU A 30 -0.81 -3.36 -15.38
N MET A 31 -0.18 -4.46 -15.01
CA MET A 31 0.98 -4.97 -15.74
C MET A 31 0.78 -6.45 -16.01
N HIS A 32 0.76 -6.81 -17.29
CA HIS A 32 0.60 -8.21 -17.71
C HIS A 32 -0.63 -8.87 -17.10
N GLY A 33 -1.73 -8.12 -17.00
CA GLY A 33 -2.95 -8.62 -16.42
C GLY A 33 -2.98 -8.63 -14.90
N LEU A 34 -1.92 -8.18 -14.27
CA LEU A 34 -1.81 -8.11 -12.83
C LEU A 34 -2.05 -6.68 -12.34
N PHE A 35 -2.95 -6.55 -11.38
CA PHE A 35 -3.25 -5.25 -10.79
C PHE A 35 -2.26 -4.99 -9.65
N VAL A 36 -1.53 -3.89 -9.75
CA VAL A 36 -0.49 -3.53 -8.77
C VAL A 36 -0.83 -2.18 -8.17
N MET A 37 -0.82 -2.11 -6.84
CA MET A 37 -0.98 -0.84 -6.12
C MET A 37 0.33 -0.49 -5.44
N ILE A 38 0.73 0.76 -5.59
CA ILE A 38 1.93 1.29 -4.95
C ILE A 38 1.50 2.36 -3.96
N VAL A 39 1.85 2.16 -2.71
CA VAL A 39 1.46 3.06 -1.63
C VAL A 39 2.71 3.71 -1.06
N LEU A 40 2.73 5.04 -1.07
CA LEU A 40 3.77 5.81 -0.40
C LEU A 40 3.14 6.36 0.88
N ALA A 41 3.69 5.97 2.01
CA ALA A 41 3.07 6.25 3.30
C ALA A 41 4.08 6.82 4.29
N ASP A 42 3.56 7.61 5.21
CA ASP A 42 4.32 8.15 6.32
C ASP A 42 3.84 7.43 7.58
N ILE A 43 4.72 6.64 8.17
CA ILE A 43 4.40 5.87 9.36
C ILE A 43 5.04 6.44 10.63
N GLN A 44 5.51 7.66 10.54
CA GLN A 44 6.24 8.35 11.60
C GLN A 44 5.49 8.33 12.93
N GLU A 45 4.19 8.59 12.86
CA GLU A 45 3.33 8.64 14.04
C GLU A 45 2.70 7.29 14.36
N GLY A 46 2.91 6.32 13.49
CA GLY A 46 2.29 5.03 13.62
C GLY A 46 3.00 4.16 14.66
N LYS A 47 2.26 3.18 15.17
CA LYS A 47 2.81 2.21 16.09
C LYS A 47 3.20 0.93 15.37
N ILE A 48 3.30 1.01 14.08
CA ILE A 48 3.61 -0.14 13.22
C ILE A 48 4.93 0.12 12.51
N THR A 49 5.71 -0.92 12.31
CA THR A 49 6.95 -0.82 11.55
C THR A 49 6.64 -0.95 10.05
N VAL A 50 7.59 -0.53 9.21
CA VAL A 50 7.45 -0.70 7.77
C VAL A 50 7.23 -2.17 7.41
N GLY A 51 8.01 -3.05 8.02
CA GLY A 51 7.90 -4.48 7.76
C GLY A 51 6.53 -5.04 8.11
N GLU A 52 6.00 -4.64 9.26
CA GLU A 52 4.67 -5.08 9.68
C GLU A 52 3.59 -4.57 8.73
N LEU A 53 3.71 -3.31 8.33
CA LEU A 53 2.75 -2.71 7.40
C LEU A 53 2.78 -3.44 6.05
N GLN A 54 3.97 -3.69 5.53
CA GLN A 54 4.12 -4.41 4.26
C GLN A 54 3.49 -5.79 4.33
N GLU A 55 3.68 -6.48 5.45
CA GLU A 55 3.11 -7.81 5.64
C GLU A 55 1.60 -7.77 5.67
N ARG A 56 1.01 -6.82 6.38
CA ARG A 56 -0.43 -6.67 6.45
C ARG A 56 -1.04 -6.30 5.10
N LEU A 57 -0.38 -5.42 4.37
CA LEU A 57 -0.85 -5.04 3.04
C LEU A 57 -0.72 -6.19 2.05
N LYS A 58 0.35 -6.97 2.16
CA LYS A 58 0.53 -8.14 1.32
C LYS A 58 -0.60 -9.14 1.55
N LYS A 59 -0.93 -9.38 2.81
CA LYS A 59 -1.99 -10.29 3.18
C LYS A 59 -3.34 -9.81 2.65
N LYS A 60 -3.61 -8.52 2.80
CA LYS A 60 -4.85 -7.95 2.28
C LYS A 60 -4.89 -8.02 0.75
N GLY A 61 -3.76 -7.79 0.10
CA GLY A 61 -3.66 -7.91 -1.35
C GLY A 61 -3.98 -9.31 -1.82
N GLU A 62 -3.48 -10.31 -1.11
CA GLU A 62 -3.77 -11.70 -1.45
C GLU A 62 -5.27 -11.98 -1.37
N GLU A 63 -5.95 -11.45 -0.35
CA GLU A 63 -7.39 -11.59 -0.22
C GLU A 63 -8.14 -10.95 -1.38
N LEU A 64 -7.62 -9.84 -1.87
CA LEU A 64 -8.25 -9.07 -2.95
C LEU A 64 -7.79 -9.50 -4.34
N GLY A 65 -6.82 -10.39 -4.42
CA GLY A 65 -6.29 -10.86 -5.70
C GLY A 65 -5.42 -9.84 -6.41
N ILE A 66 -4.73 -8.99 -5.66
CA ILE A 66 -3.85 -7.96 -6.23
C ILE A 66 -2.49 -8.00 -5.55
N GLN A 67 -1.55 -7.28 -6.13
CA GLN A 67 -0.23 -7.09 -5.52
C GLN A 67 -0.14 -5.67 -4.98
N VAL A 68 0.34 -5.54 -3.74
CA VAL A 68 0.49 -4.24 -3.10
C VAL A 68 1.95 -4.04 -2.73
N VAL A 69 2.49 -2.90 -3.10
CA VAL A 69 3.85 -2.50 -2.72
C VAL A 69 3.74 -1.26 -1.85
N ALA A 70 4.25 -1.34 -0.64
CA ALA A 70 4.23 -0.22 0.29
C ALA A 70 5.64 0.28 0.54
N GLN A 71 5.79 1.59 0.61
CA GLN A 71 7.07 2.23 0.80
C GLN A 71 6.92 3.34 1.84
N ASP A 72 7.86 3.42 2.77
CA ASP A 72 7.90 4.54 3.70
C ASP A 72 8.44 5.78 2.96
N GLU A 73 7.81 6.93 3.19
CA GLU A 73 8.19 8.17 2.54
C GLU A 73 9.66 8.51 2.74
N ALA A 74 10.16 8.36 3.95
CA ALA A 74 11.55 8.69 4.25
C ALA A 74 12.52 7.83 3.45
N VAL A 75 12.24 6.53 3.38
CA VAL A 75 13.06 5.60 2.62
C VAL A 75 12.98 5.89 1.13
N PHE A 76 11.77 6.17 0.64
CA PHE A 76 11.55 6.49 -0.76
C PHE A 76 12.36 7.73 -1.17
N ARG A 77 12.32 8.77 -0.37
CA ARG A 77 13.05 10.00 -0.65
C ARG A 77 14.56 9.78 -0.66
N TYR A 78 15.04 8.96 0.27
CA TYR A 78 16.45 8.63 0.32
C TYR A 78 16.91 7.91 -0.94
N LEU A 79 16.14 6.93 -1.39
CA LEU A 79 16.47 6.13 -2.57
C LEU A 79 16.37 6.91 -3.87
N HIS A 80 15.49 7.89 -3.93
CA HIS A 80 15.20 8.64 -5.15
C HIS A 80 15.71 10.09 -5.10
N ARG A 81 16.63 10.36 -4.22
CA ARG A 81 17.22 11.68 -4.09
C ARG A 81 18.12 11.95 -5.29
N ILE A 82 17.97 13.13 -5.83
CA ILE A 82 18.75 13.58 -6.96
C ILE A 82 19.76 14.63 -6.50
#